data_4725517c04ef100f43dc2b58ba466f60
#
_entry.id   4725517c04ef100f43dc2b58ba466f60
#
_cell.length_a   1.000
_cell.length_b   1.000
_cell.length_c   1.000
_cell.angle_alpha   90.00
_cell.angle_beta   90.00
_cell.angle_gamma   90.00
#
_symmetry.space_group_name_H-M   'P 1'
#
loop_
_entity.id
_entity.type
_entity.pdbx_description
1 polymer ?
#
loop_
_entity_poly.entity_id
_entity_poly.type
_entity_poly.pdbx_seq_one_letter_code
_entity_poly.pdbx_strand_id
1 'polypeptide(L)'
;ASDVYKRQFWMLFRLLEVNVMSEKREVILEAKHVTRRFAASHGRTLLANNDINLKMYKGETLGLVGESGCGKSTFMRFLVSLDTPSEGEILYRGTDITKLKGEELRNNRQNIQMVFQDPTLSFNPKMNIRDIVCEPLMNFKKIKKSEKDAVCRKLLEMVELPGDFADRYPHNMSGGQRQRVAIARALALEPEIVVLDEATSALDVSVQKTVIELITKLQREKNITFGFICHDIALVQLVAHQVAVMYLGNLVEVLPGKDLDMKAMHPYTRALMGAVFDINMDFSKPIESIESEAPSPLDLPQGCPFQGRCEHCMDICKKENPHLIEVEDGHSVACHLFKKGGR
;
A
#
# COMPACT_ATOMS: atom_id res chain seq x y z
N ALA A 1 -15.19 -13.24 21.97
CA ALA A 1 -15.20 -12.98 20.50
C ALA A 1 -13.79 -12.76 19.94
N SER A 2 -12.89 -12.05 20.65
CA SER A 2 -11.53 -11.74 20.16
C SER A 2 -10.60 -12.97 20.06
N ASP A 3 -10.72 -13.94 20.95
CA ASP A 3 -9.89 -15.17 20.97
C ASP A 3 -10.15 -16.12 19.80
N VAL A 4 -11.41 -16.23 19.39
CA VAL A 4 -11.81 -17.03 18.22
C VAL A 4 -11.26 -16.39 16.94
N TYR A 5 -11.25 -15.05 16.88
CA TYR A 5 -10.75 -14.29 15.74
C TYR A 5 -9.25 -14.46 15.53
N LYS A 6 -8.43 -14.34 16.58
CA LYS A 6 -6.97 -14.46 16.43
C LYS A 6 -6.53 -15.90 16.17
N ARG A 7 -7.16 -16.91 16.79
CA ARG A 7 -6.91 -18.31 16.46
C ARG A 7 -7.28 -18.64 15.02
N GLN A 8 -8.38 -18.11 14.50
CA GLN A 8 -8.74 -18.25 13.08
C GLN A 8 -7.77 -17.48 12.18
N PHE A 9 -7.30 -16.30 12.61
CA PHE A 9 -6.30 -15.52 11.91
C PHE A 9 -4.94 -16.22 11.85
N TRP A 10 -4.46 -16.80 12.97
CA TRP A 10 -3.22 -17.60 13.04
C TRP A 10 -3.33 -18.94 12.29
N MET A 11 -4.51 -19.53 12.26
CA MET A 11 -4.75 -20.75 11.48
C MET A 11 -4.73 -20.46 9.97
N LEU A 12 -5.20 -19.29 9.56
CA LEU A 12 -5.06 -18.79 8.19
C LEU A 12 -3.58 -18.55 7.82
N PHE A 13 -2.78 -18.04 8.76
CA PHE A 13 -1.34 -17.82 8.57
C PHE A 13 -0.58 -19.11 8.25
N ARG A 14 -0.93 -20.22 8.89
CA ARG A 14 -0.35 -21.55 8.58
C ARG A 14 -0.82 -22.13 7.25
N LEU A 15 -2.02 -21.77 6.78
CA LEU A 15 -2.56 -22.18 5.48
C LEU A 15 -2.05 -21.29 4.33
N LEU A 16 -1.61 -20.08 4.66
CA LEU A 16 -1.07 -19.09 3.75
C LEU A 16 0.47 -19.12 3.75
N GLU A 17 1.12 -20.31 3.83
CA GLU A 17 2.56 -20.40 3.58
C GLU A 17 2.86 -19.67 2.26
N VAL A 18 3.36 -18.45 2.40
CA VAL A 18 3.95 -17.70 1.30
C VAL A 18 5.23 -18.46 0.96
N ASN A 19 5.13 -19.41 0.04
CA ASN A 19 6.27 -20.11 -0.51
C ASN A 19 7.18 -19.07 -1.16
N VAL A 20 8.16 -18.60 -0.43
CA VAL A 20 9.28 -17.84 -0.95
C VAL A 20 10.15 -18.83 -1.72
N MET A 21 9.80 -19.08 -2.97
CA MET A 21 10.70 -19.72 -3.90
C MET A 21 11.80 -18.72 -4.25
N SER A 22 13.05 -19.12 -4.11
CA SER A 22 14.25 -18.37 -4.47
C SER A 22 14.48 -18.32 -5.99
N GLU A 23 13.44 -17.98 -6.74
CA GLU A 23 13.62 -17.56 -8.13
C GLU A 23 13.98 -16.08 -8.15
N LYS A 24 14.81 -15.68 -9.10
CA LYS A 24 15.27 -14.30 -9.28
C LYS A 24 14.06 -13.39 -9.42
N ARG A 25 13.74 -12.62 -8.36
CA ARG A 25 12.55 -11.76 -8.28
C ARG A 25 12.57 -10.75 -9.43
N GLU A 26 11.55 -10.77 -10.30
CA GLU A 26 11.41 -9.84 -11.41
C GLU A 26 10.90 -8.49 -10.88
N VAL A 27 11.68 -7.41 -11.04
CA VAL A 27 11.25 -6.05 -10.70
C VAL A 27 10.25 -5.59 -11.77
N ILE A 28 9.00 -5.35 -11.39
CA ILE A 28 7.97 -4.86 -12.29
C ILE A 28 7.82 -3.34 -12.24
N LEU A 29 8.03 -2.74 -11.06
CA LEU A 29 7.99 -1.30 -10.87
C LEU A 29 9.10 -0.87 -9.92
N GLU A 30 9.79 0.24 -10.25
CA GLU A 30 10.88 0.79 -9.44
C GLU A 30 10.75 2.30 -9.33
N ALA A 31 10.73 2.81 -8.11
CA ALA A 31 10.87 4.23 -7.81
C ALA A 31 12.34 4.54 -7.54
N LYS A 32 12.88 5.58 -8.19
CA LYS A 32 14.26 6.04 -8.05
C LYS A 32 14.31 7.51 -7.71
N HIS A 33 14.87 7.82 -6.55
CA HIS A 33 15.07 9.18 -6.06
C HIS A 33 13.80 10.05 -6.09
N VAL A 34 12.63 9.43 -5.80
CA VAL A 34 11.34 10.10 -5.92
C VAL A 34 11.16 11.09 -4.79
N THR A 35 11.04 12.37 -5.16
CA THR A 35 10.81 13.47 -4.24
C THR A 35 9.57 14.26 -4.65
N ARG A 36 8.72 14.63 -3.67
CA ARG A 36 7.58 15.51 -3.90
C ARG A 36 7.56 16.67 -2.93
N ARG A 37 7.54 17.87 -3.50
CA ARG A 37 7.40 19.12 -2.76
C ARG A 37 6.09 19.81 -3.17
N PHE A 38 5.36 20.29 -2.19
CA PHE A 38 4.19 21.14 -2.39
C PHE A 38 4.49 22.53 -1.83
N ALA A 39 4.11 23.57 -2.58
CA ALA A 39 4.13 24.93 -2.07
C ALA A 39 3.08 25.05 -0.96
N ALA A 40 3.48 25.58 0.19
CA ALA A 40 2.61 25.86 1.32
C ALA A 40 2.52 27.38 1.58
N SER A 41 1.61 27.78 2.46
CA SER A 41 1.43 29.20 2.82
C SER A 41 2.71 29.79 3.42
N HIS A 42 2.89 31.10 3.27
CA HIS A 42 4.02 31.87 3.79
C HIS A 42 5.40 31.43 3.22
N GLY A 43 5.43 30.98 1.97
CA GLY A 43 6.69 30.60 1.30
C GLY A 43 7.33 29.30 1.82
N ARG A 44 6.63 28.56 2.69
CA ARG A 44 7.10 27.24 3.17
C ARG A 44 6.88 26.16 2.11
N THR A 45 7.59 25.06 2.27
CA THR A 45 7.49 23.90 1.38
C THR A 45 7.16 22.67 2.22
N LEU A 46 6.10 21.97 1.84
CA LEU A 46 5.77 20.66 2.38
C LEU A 46 6.55 19.60 1.60
N LEU A 47 7.41 18.85 2.26
CA LEU A 47 8.12 17.70 1.69
C LEU A 47 7.30 16.43 1.96
N ALA A 48 6.47 16.06 1.00
CA ALA A 48 5.59 14.90 1.15
C ALA A 48 6.29 13.57 0.92
N ASN A 49 7.30 13.55 0.05
CA ASN A 49 8.18 12.38 -0.18
C ASN A 49 9.59 12.90 -0.39
N ASN A 50 10.57 12.21 0.18
CA ASN A 50 11.97 12.61 0.20
C ASN A 50 12.86 11.45 -0.23
N ASP A 51 13.42 11.52 -1.42
CA ASP A 51 14.38 10.56 -1.96
C ASP A 51 13.94 9.09 -1.84
N ILE A 52 12.70 8.79 -2.20
CA ILE A 52 12.15 7.45 -2.09
C ILE A 52 12.75 6.54 -3.16
N ASN A 53 13.39 5.46 -2.69
CA ASN A 53 13.93 4.38 -3.53
C ASN A 53 13.26 3.07 -3.12
N LEU A 54 12.42 2.50 -4.01
CA LEU A 54 11.60 1.34 -3.67
C LEU A 54 11.30 0.49 -4.92
N LYS A 55 11.30 -0.84 -4.75
CA LYS A 55 10.99 -1.79 -5.81
C LYS A 55 9.74 -2.58 -5.49
N MET A 56 8.92 -2.84 -6.50
CA MET A 56 7.84 -3.81 -6.47
C MET A 56 8.20 -4.99 -7.36
N TYR A 57 7.95 -6.17 -6.86
CA TYR A 57 8.25 -7.41 -7.59
C TYR A 57 6.96 -8.02 -8.13
N LYS A 58 7.06 -8.59 -9.34
CA LYS A 58 5.94 -9.17 -10.05
C LYS A 58 5.29 -10.30 -9.24
N GLY A 59 3.97 -10.27 -9.16
CA GLY A 59 3.19 -11.25 -8.41
C GLY A 59 3.33 -11.18 -6.91
N GLU A 60 3.95 -10.10 -6.35
CA GLU A 60 4.09 -9.90 -4.92
C GLU A 60 3.21 -8.75 -4.42
N THR A 61 2.96 -8.73 -3.12
CA THR A 61 2.27 -7.62 -2.44
C THR A 61 3.30 -6.78 -1.69
N LEU A 62 3.40 -5.49 -2.02
CA LEU A 62 4.14 -4.50 -1.26
C LEU A 62 3.18 -3.81 -0.29
N GLY A 63 3.40 -3.96 1.01
CA GLY A 63 2.73 -3.20 2.07
C GLY A 63 3.43 -1.87 2.31
N LEU A 64 2.68 -0.78 2.39
CA LEU A 64 3.20 0.54 2.77
C LEU A 64 2.49 1.02 4.04
N VAL A 65 3.25 1.14 5.12
CA VAL A 65 2.76 1.48 6.46
C VAL A 65 3.40 2.75 7.01
N GLY A 66 2.77 3.36 7.99
CA GLY A 66 3.22 4.57 8.67
C GLY A 66 2.05 5.42 9.14
N GLU A 67 2.32 6.44 9.96
CA GLU A 67 1.31 7.35 10.50
C GLU A 67 0.54 8.10 9.40
N SER A 68 -0.66 8.61 9.75
CA SER A 68 -1.45 9.45 8.85
C SER A 68 -0.66 10.69 8.42
N GLY A 69 -0.78 11.07 7.14
CA GLY A 69 -0.07 12.23 6.60
C GLY A 69 1.42 12.05 6.32
N CYS A 70 2.02 10.86 6.53
CA CYS A 70 3.45 10.64 6.26
C CYS A 70 3.83 10.53 4.77
N GLY A 71 2.88 10.66 3.82
CA GLY A 71 3.15 10.69 2.39
C GLY A 71 2.79 9.43 1.60
N LYS A 72 2.22 8.38 2.22
CA LYS A 72 1.89 7.08 1.58
C LYS A 72 1.02 7.23 0.34
N SER A 73 -0.16 7.85 0.48
CA SER A 73 -1.11 8.02 -0.65
C SER A 73 -0.53 8.93 -1.73
N THR A 74 0.29 9.92 -1.36
CA THR A 74 1.01 10.76 -2.33
C THR A 74 1.97 9.91 -3.15
N PHE A 75 2.78 9.07 -2.51
CA PHE A 75 3.71 8.18 -3.19
C PHE A 75 2.98 7.19 -4.13
N MET A 76 1.92 6.54 -3.65
CA MET A 76 1.17 5.57 -4.46
C MET A 76 0.51 6.20 -5.69
N ARG A 77 0.12 7.48 -5.64
CA ARG A 77 -0.40 8.21 -6.81
C ARG A 77 0.61 8.35 -7.94
N PHE A 78 1.90 8.40 -7.64
CA PHE A 78 2.94 8.39 -8.67
C PHE A 78 3.03 7.03 -9.37
N LEU A 79 2.90 5.93 -8.61
CA LEU A 79 2.97 4.58 -9.17
C LEU A 79 1.88 4.32 -10.22
N VAL A 80 0.71 4.94 -10.04
CA VAL A 80 -0.42 4.82 -10.99
C VAL A 80 -0.51 6.00 -11.97
N SER A 81 0.51 6.86 -12.03
CA SER A 81 0.56 8.04 -12.90
C SER A 81 -0.66 8.99 -12.75
N LEU A 82 -1.20 9.12 -11.54
CA LEU A 82 -2.22 10.12 -11.20
C LEU A 82 -1.62 11.46 -10.83
N ASP A 83 -0.38 11.47 -10.37
CA ASP A 83 0.42 12.67 -10.10
C ASP A 83 1.85 12.42 -10.56
N THR A 84 2.67 13.48 -10.61
CA THR A 84 4.08 13.42 -11.04
C THR A 84 4.98 13.86 -9.89
N PRO A 85 6.08 13.17 -9.60
CA PRO A 85 7.04 13.63 -8.60
C PRO A 85 7.68 14.97 -9.01
N SER A 86 8.24 15.70 -8.05
CA SER A 86 9.03 16.91 -8.32
C SER A 86 10.41 16.56 -8.84
N GLU A 87 10.96 15.44 -8.40
CA GLU A 87 12.27 14.89 -8.79
C GLU A 87 12.22 13.36 -8.79
N GLY A 88 13.13 12.73 -9.51
CA GLY A 88 13.22 11.27 -9.63
C GLY A 88 12.35 10.71 -10.75
N GLU A 89 12.30 9.40 -10.80
CA GLU A 89 11.60 8.66 -11.86
C GLU A 89 10.88 7.42 -11.31
N ILE A 90 9.80 7.02 -12.01
CA ILE A 90 9.11 5.76 -11.78
C ILE A 90 9.26 4.91 -13.03
N LEU A 91 9.91 3.77 -12.88
CA LEU A 91 10.14 2.82 -13.97
C LEU A 91 9.12 1.67 -13.88
N TYR A 92 8.28 1.54 -14.88
CA TYR A 92 7.43 0.37 -15.08
C TYR A 92 8.04 -0.50 -16.17
N ARG A 93 8.44 -1.72 -15.85
CA ARG A 93 9.17 -2.62 -16.76
C ARG A 93 10.39 -1.93 -17.41
N GLY A 94 11.10 -1.09 -16.65
CA GLY A 94 12.27 -0.34 -17.12
C GLY A 94 11.95 0.93 -17.90
N THR A 95 10.68 1.23 -18.20
CA THR A 95 10.25 2.45 -18.91
C THR A 95 9.82 3.51 -17.90
N ASP A 96 10.36 4.72 -18.00
CA ASP A 96 9.99 5.85 -17.15
C ASP A 96 8.58 6.35 -17.49
N ILE A 97 7.64 6.04 -16.59
CA ILE A 97 6.23 6.42 -16.74
C ILE A 97 5.92 7.86 -16.30
N THR A 98 6.86 8.56 -15.65
CA THR A 98 6.68 9.95 -15.23
C THR A 98 6.68 10.92 -16.40
N LYS A 99 7.28 10.51 -17.52
CA LYS A 99 7.42 11.31 -18.75
C LYS A 99 6.33 11.04 -19.79
N LEU A 100 5.52 9.99 -19.58
CA LEU A 100 4.46 9.62 -20.54
C LEU A 100 3.37 10.68 -20.61
N LYS A 101 2.84 10.91 -21.82
CA LYS A 101 1.77 11.88 -22.07
C LYS A 101 0.76 11.34 -23.09
N GLY A 102 -0.40 11.95 -23.14
CA GLY A 102 -1.42 11.67 -24.16
C GLY A 102 -1.80 10.18 -24.22
N GLU A 103 -1.68 9.60 -25.41
CA GLU A 103 -2.09 8.22 -25.67
C GLU A 103 -1.18 7.19 -25.00
N GLU A 104 0.13 7.43 -24.91
CA GLU A 104 1.08 6.55 -24.22
C GLU A 104 0.72 6.44 -22.73
N LEU A 105 0.48 7.56 -22.06
CA LEU A 105 0.04 7.57 -20.68
C LEU A 105 -1.31 6.87 -20.49
N ARG A 106 -2.26 7.13 -21.40
CA ARG A 106 -3.55 6.45 -21.40
C ARG A 106 -3.40 4.94 -21.49
N ASN A 107 -2.56 4.45 -22.41
CA ASN A 107 -2.30 3.02 -22.61
C ASN A 107 -1.59 2.41 -21.41
N ASN A 108 -0.62 3.10 -20.81
CA ASN A 108 0.06 2.64 -19.59
C ASN A 108 -0.90 2.45 -18.42
N ARG A 109 -1.90 3.33 -18.27
CA ARG A 109 -2.91 3.24 -17.20
C ARG A 109 -3.78 1.99 -17.25
N GLN A 110 -3.80 1.23 -18.36
CA GLN A 110 -4.47 -0.08 -18.38
C GLN A 110 -3.75 -1.10 -17.52
N ASN A 111 -2.43 -1.01 -17.43
CA ASN A 111 -1.58 -1.99 -16.75
C ASN A 111 -1.48 -1.75 -15.26
N ILE A 112 -1.73 -0.52 -14.82
CA ILE A 112 -1.61 -0.13 -13.40
C ILE A 112 -2.92 0.55 -12.98
N GLN A 113 -3.67 -0.09 -12.09
CA GLN A 113 -4.96 0.38 -11.62
C GLN A 113 -4.94 0.74 -10.14
N MET A 114 -5.90 1.53 -9.69
CA MET A 114 -6.02 1.95 -8.29
C MET A 114 -7.44 1.76 -7.77
N VAL A 115 -7.53 1.26 -6.55
CA VAL A 115 -8.77 1.23 -5.76
C VAL A 115 -8.61 2.24 -4.63
N PHE A 116 -9.51 3.22 -4.57
CA PHE A 116 -9.47 4.30 -3.59
C PHE A 116 -10.11 3.89 -2.27
N GLN A 117 -9.76 4.62 -1.22
CA GLN A 117 -10.25 4.45 0.15
C GLN A 117 -11.79 4.39 0.24
N ASP A 118 -12.48 5.33 -0.39
CA ASP A 118 -13.93 5.31 -0.50
C ASP A 118 -14.36 5.04 -1.96
N PRO A 119 -14.81 3.83 -2.27
CA PRO A 119 -15.27 3.50 -3.61
C PRO A 119 -16.48 4.33 -4.04
N THR A 120 -17.29 4.83 -3.09
CA THR A 120 -18.49 5.62 -3.39
C THR A 120 -18.15 6.91 -4.12
N LEU A 121 -17.01 7.53 -3.77
CA LEU A 121 -16.53 8.76 -4.41
C LEU A 121 -16.06 8.52 -5.85
N SER A 122 -15.73 7.29 -6.20
CA SER A 122 -15.27 6.92 -7.55
C SER A 122 -16.40 6.44 -8.47
N PHE A 123 -17.59 6.20 -7.94
CA PHE A 123 -18.73 5.72 -8.70
C PHE A 123 -19.68 6.87 -9.07
N ASN A 124 -20.20 6.83 -10.30
CA ASN A 124 -21.34 7.65 -10.65
C ASN A 124 -22.61 7.04 -10.04
N PRO A 125 -23.28 7.71 -9.07
CA PRO A 125 -24.44 7.13 -8.37
C PRO A 125 -25.67 6.89 -9.26
N LYS A 126 -25.69 7.47 -10.47
CA LYS A 126 -26.76 7.30 -11.47
C LYS A 126 -26.53 6.09 -12.38
N MET A 127 -25.35 5.45 -12.30
CA MET A 127 -25.04 4.26 -13.09
C MET A 127 -25.30 2.99 -12.26
N ASN A 128 -25.80 1.93 -12.92
CA ASN A 128 -25.86 0.61 -12.32
C ASN A 128 -24.45 -0.03 -12.27
N ILE A 129 -24.32 -1.13 -11.52
CA ILE A 129 -23.03 -1.81 -11.31
C ILE A 129 -22.45 -2.32 -12.62
N ARG A 130 -23.28 -2.83 -13.54
CA ARG A 130 -22.83 -3.26 -14.88
C ARG A 130 -22.13 -2.14 -15.63
N ASP A 131 -22.71 -0.95 -15.61
CA ASP A 131 -22.14 0.20 -16.30
C ASP A 131 -20.86 0.68 -15.63
N ILE A 132 -20.80 0.69 -14.30
CA ILE A 132 -19.62 1.07 -13.52
C ILE A 132 -18.45 0.09 -13.77
N VAL A 133 -18.70 -1.22 -13.68
CA VAL A 133 -17.64 -2.24 -13.82
C VAL A 133 -17.13 -2.30 -15.25
N CYS A 134 -18.02 -2.16 -16.26
CA CYS A 134 -17.64 -2.22 -17.66
C CYS A 134 -17.16 -0.89 -18.25
N GLU A 135 -17.26 0.23 -17.52
CA GLU A 135 -16.83 1.56 -18.00
C GLU A 135 -15.39 1.57 -18.54
N PRO A 136 -14.38 1.03 -17.84
CA PRO A 136 -13.01 0.98 -18.37
C PRO A 136 -12.91 0.22 -19.69
N LEU A 137 -13.56 -0.93 -19.79
CA LEU A 137 -13.54 -1.76 -21.01
C LEU A 137 -14.21 -1.04 -22.19
N MET A 138 -15.29 -0.31 -21.95
CA MET A 138 -15.95 0.49 -22.98
C MET A 138 -15.06 1.66 -23.43
N ASN A 139 -14.44 2.36 -22.50
CA ASN A 139 -13.56 3.49 -22.77
C ASN A 139 -12.32 3.09 -23.60
N PHE A 140 -11.80 1.89 -23.39
CA PHE A 140 -10.70 1.32 -24.17
C PHE A 140 -11.18 0.49 -25.37
N LYS A 141 -12.49 0.46 -25.65
CA LYS A 141 -13.09 -0.29 -26.79
C LYS A 141 -12.76 -1.79 -26.80
N LYS A 142 -12.57 -2.37 -25.61
CA LYS A 142 -12.25 -3.80 -25.45
C LYS A 142 -13.46 -4.72 -25.55
N ILE A 143 -14.67 -4.19 -25.33
CA ILE A 143 -15.94 -4.93 -25.46
C ILE A 143 -16.98 -4.12 -26.22
N LYS A 144 -17.97 -4.81 -26.81
CA LYS A 144 -19.15 -4.20 -27.41
C LYS A 144 -20.25 -4.01 -26.36
N LYS A 145 -21.20 -3.13 -26.62
CA LYS A 145 -22.32 -2.86 -25.72
C LYS A 145 -23.15 -4.12 -25.40
N SER A 146 -23.29 -5.02 -26.38
CA SER A 146 -24.01 -6.30 -26.21
C SER A 146 -23.31 -7.28 -25.27
N GLU A 147 -22.00 -7.14 -25.05
CA GLU A 147 -21.21 -8.05 -24.23
C GLU A 147 -21.15 -7.62 -22.75
N LYS A 148 -21.58 -6.38 -22.44
CA LYS A 148 -21.47 -5.78 -21.10
C LYS A 148 -22.07 -6.67 -19.99
N ASP A 149 -23.24 -7.26 -20.21
CA ASP A 149 -23.91 -8.05 -19.19
C ASP A 149 -23.11 -9.31 -18.83
N ALA A 150 -22.73 -10.08 -19.84
CA ALA A 150 -21.95 -11.30 -19.63
C ALA A 150 -20.58 -11.03 -19.00
N VAL A 151 -19.88 -9.98 -19.46
CA VAL A 151 -18.57 -9.58 -18.91
C VAL A 151 -18.70 -9.09 -17.47
N CYS A 152 -19.72 -8.26 -17.17
CA CYS A 152 -19.95 -7.78 -15.81
C CYS A 152 -20.20 -8.92 -14.83
N ARG A 153 -21.11 -9.87 -15.17
CA ARG A 153 -21.41 -11.03 -14.30
C ARG A 153 -20.15 -11.83 -14.00
N LYS A 154 -19.31 -12.10 -15.00
CA LYS A 154 -18.04 -12.79 -14.82
C LYS A 154 -17.08 -12.03 -13.90
N LEU A 155 -17.00 -10.70 -14.03
CA LEU A 155 -16.15 -9.86 -13.16
C LEU A 155 -16.69 -9.80 -11.72
N LEU A 156 -18.01 -9.80 -11.54
CA LEU A 156 -18.64 -9.86 -10.21
C LEU A 156 -18.38 -11.22 -9.54
N GLU A 157 -18.51 -12.32 -10.27
CA GLU A 157 -18.19 -13.66 -9.76
C GLU A 157 -16.71 -13.78 -9.35
N MET A 158 -15.79 -13.15 -10.09
CA MET A 158 -14.35 -13.12 -9.74
C MET A 158 -14.10 -12.47 -8.36
N VAL A 159 -14.92 -11.51 -7.97
CA VAL A 159 -14.85 -10.85 -6.66
C VAL A 159 -15.90 -11.39 -5.67
N GLU A 160 -16.41 -12.59 -5.91
CA GLU A 160 -17.34 -13.31 -5.05
C GLU A 160 -18.65 -12.53 -4.78
N LEU A 161 -19.15 -11.83 -5.79
CA LEU A 161 -20.46 -11.20 -5.79
C LEU A 161 -21.39 -11.92 -6.77
N PRO A 162 -22.68 -12.07 -6.40
CA PRO A 162 -23.68 -12.64 -7.30
C PRO A 162 -23.79 -11.84 -8.59
N GLY A 163 -23.94 -12.53 -9.72
CA GLY A 163 -24.05 -11.88 -11.03
C GLY A 163 -25.29 -10.98 -11.20
N ASP A 164 -26.37 -11.23 -10.45
CA ASP A 164 -27.56 -10.38 -10.41
C ASP A 164 -27.32 -8.97 -9.83
N PHE A 165 -26.19 -8.76 -9.14
CA PHE A 165 -25.78 -7.42 -8.68
C PHE A 165 -25.48 -6.47 -9.84
N ALA A 166 -25.31 -6.97 -11.07
CA ALA A 166 -25.09 -6.15 -12.25
C ALA A 166 -26.17 -5.06 -12.46
N ASP A 167 -27.40 -5.35 -12.06
CA ASP A 167 -28.55 -4.45 -12.22
C ASP A 167 -28.78 -3.52 -11.02
N ARG A 168 -28.04 -3.71 -9.90
CA ARG A 168 -28.13 -2.85 -8.73
C ARG A 168 -27.43 -1.52 -8.93
N TYR A 169 -27.71 -0.58 -8.03
CA TYR A 169 -27.05 0.72 -7.93
C TYR A 169 -26.15 0.77 -6.68
N PRO A 170 -25.11 1.60 -6.66
CA PRO A 170 -24.19 1.68 -5.52
C PRO A 170 -24.86 1.91 -4.16
N HIS A 171 -25.92 2.71 -4.12
CA HIS A 171 -26.67 3.02 -2.89
C HIS A 171 -27.44 1.82 -2.31
N ASN A 172 -27.67 0.76 -3.11
CA ASN A 172 -28.34 -0.48 -2.70
C ASN A 172 -27.33 -1.56 -2.26
N MET A 173 -26.08 -1.19 -1.94
CA MET A 173 -25.02 -2.13 -1.60
C MET A 173 -24.36 -1.75 -0.26
N SER A 174 -23.88 -2.78 0.48
CA SER A 174 -23.08 -2.56 1.68
C SER A 174 -21.69 -2.00 1.33
N GLY A 175 -20.95 -1.47 2.31
CA GLY A 175 -19.59 -0.97 2.13
C GLY A 175 -18.66 -2.01 1.50
N GLY A 176 -18.63 -3.23 2.03
CA GLY A 176 -17.80 -4.31 1.50
C GLY A 176 -18.22 -4.80 0.12
N GLN A 177 -19.53 -4.74 -0.22
CA GLN A 177 -19.99 -5.03 -1.57
C GLN A 177 -19.50 -3.95 -2.55
N ARG A 178 -19.62 -2.67 -2.19
CA ARG A 178 -19.07 -1.57 -3.00
C ARG A 178 -17.56 -1.70 -3.19
N GLN A 179 -16.84 -2.10 -2.14
CA GLN A 179 -15.40 -2.31 -2.23
C GLN A 179 -15.04 -3.43 -3.23
N ARG A 180 -15.76 -4.55 -3.17
CA ARG A 180 -15.56 -5.64 -4.15
C ARG A 180 -15.92 -5.23 -5.58
N VAL A 181 -16.92 -4.39 -5.78
CA VAL A 181 -17.23 -3.79 -7.09
C VAL A 181 -16.08 -2.89 -7.57
N ALA A 182 -15.47 -2.09 -6.70
CA ALA A 182 -14.30 -1.27 -7.06
C ALA A 182 -13.11 -2.13 -7.47
N ILE A 183 -12.87 -3.25 -6.78
CA ILE A 183 -11.86 -4.23 -7.17
C ILE A 183 -12.21 -4.85 -8.53
N ALA A 184 -13.46 -5.27 -8.75
CA ALA A 184 -13.90 -5.82 -10.05
C ALA A 184 -13.68 -4.82 -11.20
N ARG A 185 -13.99 -3.53 -10.98
CA ARG A 185 -13.75 -2.46 -11.94
C ARG A 185 -12.26 -2.29 -12.24
N ALA A 186 -11.40 -2.33 -11.24
CA ALA A 186 -9.95 -2.24 -11.41
C ALA A 186 -9.41 -3.44 -12.21
N LEU A 187 -9.92 -4.65 -11.93
CA LEU A 187 -9.52 -5.89 -12.60
C LEU A 187 -10.05 -6.01 -14.04
N ALA A 188 -11.05 -5.22 -14.43
CA ALA A 188 -11.69 -5.32 -15.74
C ALA A 188 -10.70 -5.17 -16.92
N LEU A 189 -9.64 -4.39 -16.76
CA LEU A 189 -8.61 -4.19 -17.77
C LEU A 189 -7.50 -5.24 -17.70
N GLU A 190 -7.57 -6.23 -16.81
CA GLU A 190 -6.55 -7.24 -16.56
C GLU A 190 -5.17 -6.61 -16.25
N PRO A 191 -5.10 -5.72 -15.23
CA PRO A 191 -3.87 -5.01 -14.91
C PRO A 191 -2.80 -5.95 -14.34
N GLU A 192 -1.54 -5.57 -14.51
CA GLU A 192 -0.41 -6.26 -13.87
C GLU A 192 -0.20 -5.77 -12.42
N ILE A 193 -0.57 -4.51 -12.14
CA ILE A 193 -0.42 -3.90 -10.81
C ILE A 193 -1.75 -3.29 -10.38
N VAL A 194 -2.15 -3.56 -9.14
CA VAL A 194 -3.30 -2.92 -8.49
C VAL A 194 -2.84 -2.27 -7.19
N VAL A 195 -3.02 -0.97 -7.07
CA VAL A 195 -2.77 -0.22 -5.84
C VAL A 195 -4.07 -0.10 -5.04
N LEU A 196 -4.02 -0.49 -3.78
CA LEU A 196 -5.13 -0.44 -2.83
C LEU A 196 -4.82 0.63 -1.79
N ASP A 197 -5.45 1.80 -1.91
CA ASP A 197 -5.25 2.92 -0.98
C ASP A 197 -6.28 2.85 0.14
N GLU A 198 -5.86 2.36 1.31
CA GLU A 198 -6.72 2.19 2.50
C GLU A 198 -8.06 1.48 2.22
N ALA A 199 -8.04 0.58 1.27
CA ALA A 199 -9.24 -0.06 0.72
C ALA A 199 -10.05 -0.90 1.74
N THR A 200 -9.56 -1.06 2.96
CA THR A 200 -10.22 -1.83 4.03
C THR A 200 -10.53 -0.99 5.27
N SER A 201 -10.07 0.27 5.37
CA SER A 201 -10.14 1.07 6.59
C SER A 201 -11.57 1.42 7.06
N ALA A 202 -12.51 1.55 6.12
CA ALA A 202 -13.91 1.88 6.40
C ALA A 202 -14.82 0.65 6.57
N LEU A 203 -14.24 -0.56 6.61
CA LEU A 203 -14.98 -1.81 6.68
C LEU A 203 -14.91 -2.41 8.10
N ASP A 204 -15.95 -3.11 8.50
CA ASP A 204 -15.90 -3.92 9.71
C ASP A 204 -14.94 -5.10 9.56
N VAL A 205 -14.45 -5.65 10.68
CA VAL A 205 -13.39 -6.68 10.70
C VAL A 205 -13.73 -7.92 9.90
N SER A 206 -15.02 -8.34 9.88
CA SER A 206 -15.45 -9.52 9.14
C SER A 206 -15.38 -9.32 7.64
N VAL A 207 -15.75 -8.13 7.18
CA VAL A 207 -15.68 -7.73 5.78
C VAL A 207 -14.25 -7.46 5.33
N GLN A 208 -13.42 -6.86 6.20
CA GLN A 208 -11.98 -6.70 5.95
C GLN A 208 -11.34 -8.07 5.62
N LYS A 209 -11.61 -9.08 6.47
CA LYS A 209 -11.12 -10.43 6.25
C LYS A 209 -11.47 -10.96 4.85
N THR A 210 -12.73 -10.85 4.46
CA THR A 210 -13.19 -11.32 3.14
C THR A 210 -12.49 -10.61 1.98
N VAL A 211 -12.25 -9.29 2.10
CA VAL A 211 -11.53 -8.52 1.08
C VAL A 211 -10.06 -8.93 1.01
N ILE A 212 -9.42 -9.17 2.16
CA ILE A 212 -8.02 -9.63 2.24
C ILE A 212 -7.86 -11.03 1.64
N GLU A 213 -8.76 -11.96 1.95
CA GLU A 213 -8.77 -13.31 1.35
C GLU A 213 -8.92 -13.23 -0.18
N LEU A 214 -9.81 -12.37 -0.67
CA LEU A 214 -9.99 -12.12 -2.10
C LEU A 214 -8.72 -11.58 -2.76
N ILE A 215 -8.07 -10.57 -2.17
CA ILE A 215 -6.82 -9.98 -2.69
C ILE A 215 -5.72 -11.05 -2.76
N THR A 216 -5.55 -11.83 -1.70
CA THR A 216 -4.54 -12.91 -1.64
C THR A 216 -4.80 -13.99 -2.69
N LYS A 217 -6.07 -14.38 -2.88
CA LYS A 217 -6.50 -15.31 -3.92
C LYS A 217 -6.17 -14.78 -5.32
N LEU A 218 -6.55 -13.53 -5.61
CA LEU A 218 -6.29 -12.89 -6.90
C LEU A 218 -4.78 -12.74 -7.17
N GLN A 219 -3.99 -12.40 -6.15
CA GLN A 219 -2.53 -12.34 -6.25
C GLN A 219 -1.96 -13.69 -6.70
N ARG A 220 -2.38 -14.79 -6.06
CA ARG A 220 -1.87 -16.13 -6.35
C ARG A 220 -2.36 -16.68 -7.70
N GLU A 221 -3.66 -16.60 -7.95
CA GLU A 221 -4.27 -17.22 -9.14
C GLU A 221 -4.03 -16.43 -10.43
N LYS A 222 -3.92 -15.11 -10.34
CA LYS A 222 -3.77 -14.20 -11.47
C LYS A 222 -2.37 -13.60 -11.60
N ASN A 223 -1.48 -13.89 -10.64
CA ASN A 223 -0.13 -13.31 -10.58
C ASN A 223 -0.12 -11.77 -10.63
N ILE A 224 -1.13 -11.13 -10.00
CA ILE A 224 -1.25 -9.68 -9.93
C ILE A 224 -0.32 -9.16 -8.85
N THR A 225 0.38 -8.08 -9.14
CA THR A 225 1.19 -7.35 -8.15
C THR A 225 0.32 -6.36 -7.40
N PHE A 226 0.38 -6.36 -6.06
CA PHE A 226 -0.40 -5.42 -5.27
C PHE A 226 0.49 -4.41 -4.54
N GLY A 227 0.09 -3.13 -4.56
CA GLY A 227 0.53 -2.12 -3.60
C GLY A 227 -0.57 -1.92 -2.57
N PHE A 228 -0.31 -2.18 -1.30
CA PHE A 228 -1.31 -2.17 -0.24
C PHE A 228 -0.97 -1.13 0.83
N ILE A 229 -1.73 -0.02 0.88
CA ILE A 229 -1.64 0.95 1.96
C ILE A 229 -2.65 0.57 3.03
N CYS A 230 -2.18 0.43 4.27
CA CYS A 230 -3.03 0.20 5.42
C CYS A 230 -2.44 0.87 6.67
N HIS A 231 -3.29 1.33 7.57
CA HIS A 231 -2.87 1.79 8.90
C HIS A 231 -2.69 0.61 9.87
N ASP A 232 -3.39 -0.49 9.62
CA ASP A 232 -3.27 -1.69 10.43
C ASP A 232 -2.09 -2.53 9.96
N ILE A 233 -1.00 -2.45 10.72
CA ILE A 233 0.24 -3.15 10.42
C ILE A 233 0.09 -4.68 10.53
N ALA A 234 -0.83 -5.16 11.37
CA ALA A 234 -1.12 -6.59 11.50
C ALA A 234 -1.80 -7.14 10.23
N LEU A 235 -2.69 -6.36 9.60
CA LEU A 235 -3.26 -6.71 8.30
C LEU A 235 -2.20 -6.74 7.19
N VAL A 236 -1.28 -5.76 7.20
CA VAL A 236 -0.20 -5.71 6.21
C VAL A 236 0.71 -6.93 6.34
N GLN A 237 1.07 -7.31 7.56
CA GLN A 237 1.90 -8.49 7.82
C GLN A 237 1.30 -9.78 7.24
N LEU A 238 -0.03 -9.90 7.20
CA LEU A 238 -0.71 -11.09 6.67
C LEU A 238 -0.63 -11.24 5.15
N VAL A 239 -0.55 -10.12 4.42
CA VAL A 239 -0.69 -10.14 2.95
C VAL A 239 0.58 -9.70 2.23
N ALA A 240 1.45 -8.94 2.90
CA ALA A 240 2.60 -8.36 2.25
C ALA A 240 3.78 -9.33 2.21
N HIS A 241 4.37 -9.46 1.04
CA HIS A 241 5.65 -10.14 0.82
C HIS A 241 6.81 -9.26 1.28
N GLN A 242 6.66 -7.95 1.06
CA GLN A 242 7.59 -6.92 1.48
C GLN A 242 6.82 -5.78 2.14
N VAL A 243 7.35 -5.23 3.22
CA VAL A 243 6.79 -4.06 3.92
C VAL A 243 7.78 -2.91 3.84
N ALA A 244 7.29 -1.75 3.43
CA ALA A 244 8.00 -0.48 3.46
C ALA A 244 7.38 0.41 4.53
N VAL A 245 8.18 0.88 5.47
CA VAL A 245 7.75 1.75 6.57
C VAL A 245 8.12 3.18 6.26
N MET A 246 7.13 4.07 6.28
CA MET A 246 7.30 5.49 5.94
C MET A 246 7.04 6.38 7.14
N TYR A 247 7.94 7.35 7.36
CA TYR A 247 7.80 8.38 8.38
C TYR A 247 8.16 9.75 7.80
N LEU A 248 7.22 10.71 7.89
CA LEU A 248 7.40 12.10 7.42
C LEU A 248 8.09 12.20 6.05
N GLY A 249 7.54 11.50 5.06
CA GLY A 249 8.04 11.50 3.68
C GLY A 249 9.26 10.62 3.41
N ASN A 250 9.86 10.01 4.42
CA ASN A 250 11.05 9.18 4.27
C ASN A 250 10.73 7.69 4.43
N LEU A 251 11.39 6.83 3.67
CA LEU A 251 11.43 5.40 3.98
C LEU A 251 12.43 5.18 5.11
N VAL A 252 11.98 4.61 6.21
CA VAL A 252 12.80 4.33 7.39
C VAL A 252 13.23 2.88 7.47
N GLU A 253 12.43 1.98 6.93
CA GLU A 253 12.75 0.55 6.90
C GLU A 253 12.00 -0.14 5.75
N VAL A 254 12.65 -1.14 5.11
CA VAL A 254 12.04 -2.02 4.11
C VAL A 254 12.49 -3.43 4.44
N LEU A 255 11.54 -4.36 4.64
CA LEU A 255 11.85 -5.72 5.07
C LEU A 255 10.80 -6.73 4.56
N PRO A 256 11.10 -8.04 4.58
CA PRO A 256 10.12 -9.08 4.29
C PRO A 256 8.94 -9.02 5.28
N GLY A 257 7.71 -9.11 4.77
CA GLY A 257 6.51 -9.01 5.61
C GLY A 257 6.45 -10.04 6.75
N LYS A 258 6.93 -11.26 6.51
CA LYS A 258 7.02 -12.33 7.51
C LYS A 258 7.98 -12.04 8.68
N ASP A 259 8.93 -11.13 8.47
CA ASP A 259 9.99 -10.81 9.43
C ASP A 259 9.65 -9.53 10.24
N LEU A 260 8.52 -8.88 9.96
CA LEU A 260 8.17 -7.57 10.50
C LEU A 260 8.11 -7.52 12.03
N ASP A 261 7.53 -8.54 12.68
CA ASP A 261 7.41 -8.64 14.13
C ASP A 261 8.72 -9.02 14.83
N MET A 262 9.52 -9.87 14.18
CA MET A 262 10.72 -10.44 14.80
C MET A 262 12.00 -9.68 14.48
N LYS A 263 12.05 -9.00 13.32
CA LYS A 263 13.27 -8.40 12.80
C LYS A 263 13.22 -6.90 12.58
N ALA A 264 12.11 -6.22 12.96
CA ALA A 264 12.05 -4.77 12.89
C ALA A 264 13.23 -4.13 13.65
N MET A 265 14.00 -3.28 12.96
CA MET A 265 15.23 -2.69 13.48
C MET A 265 15.04 -1.20 13.81
N HIS A 266 14.37 -0.44 12.92
CA HIS A 266 14.20 0.99 13.13
C HIS A 266 13.35 1.26 14.39
N PRO A 267 13.76 2.18 15.30
CA PRO A 267 12.99 2.46 16.52
C PRO A 267 11.52 2.85 16.25
N TYR A 268 11.24 3.57 15.17
CA TYR A 268 9.87 3.88 14.78
C TYR A 268 9.06 2.62 14.38
N THR A 269 9.66 1.70 13.62
CA THR A 269 8.98 0.45 13.23
C THR A 269 8.66 -0.38 14.47
N ARG A 270 9.59 -0.48 15.41
CA ARG A 270 9.38 -1.18 16.69
C ARG A 270 8.26 -0.55 17.50
N ALA A 271 8.23 0.78 17.58
CA ALA A 271 7.18 1.50 18.28
C ALA A 271 5.80 1.32 17.62
N LEU A 272 5.74 1.28 16.28
CA LEU A 272 4.51 0.95 15.54
C LEU A 272 4.04 -0.48 15.84
N MET A 273 4.97 -1.44 15.92
CA MET A 273 4.66 -2.83 16.28
C MET A 273 4.22 -2.96 17.73
N GLY A 274 4.85 -2.24 18.67
CA GLY A 274 4.48 -2.20 20.07
C GLY A 274 3.08 -1.61 20.34
N ALA A 275 2.59 -0.76 19.44
CA ALA A 275 1.23 -0.22 19.49
C ALA A 275 0.15 -1.21 18.98
N VAL A 276 0.54 -2.34 18.39
CA VAL A 276 -0.39 -3.41 18.00
C VAL A 276 -0.79 -4.17 19.28
N PHE A 277 -2.03 -4.03 19.69
CA PHE A 277 -2.55 -4.77 20.84
C PHE A 277 -2.53 -6.28 20.59
N ASP A 278 -1.67 -7.02 21.32
CA ASP A 278 -1.70 -8.48 21.38
C ASP A 278 -2.58 -8.94 22.55
N ILE A 279 -3.32 -10.04 22.36
CA ILE A 279 -4.14 -10.68 23.41
C ILE A 279 -3.26 -11.17 24.58
N ASN A 280 -2.03 -11.55 24.31
CA ASN A 280 -1.07 -11.99 25.31
C ASN A 280 -0.26 -10.82 25.91
N MET A 281 -0.65 -9.58 25.61
CA MET A 281 0.02 -8.40 26.10
C MET A 281 -0.08 -8.35 27.63
N ASP A 282 1.05 -8.27 28.26
CA ASP A 282 1.13 -8.10 29.72
C ASP A 282 0.83 -6.64 30.06
N PHE A 283 -0.44 -6.36 30.39
CA PHE A 283 -0.89 -5.01 30.77
C PHE A 283 -0.25 -4.47 32.07
N SER A 284 0.58 -5.28 32.76
CA SER A 284 1.38 -4.80 33.88
C SER A 284 2.64 -4.03 33.45
N LYS A 285 3.03 -4.17 32.18
CA LYS A 285 4.15 -3.45 31.58
C LYS A 285 3.66 -2.19 30.89
N PRO A 286 4.42 -1.10 30.93
CA PRO A 286 4.09 0.10 30.15
C PRO A 286 4.02 -0.27 28.66
N ILE A 287 2.95 0.17 27.99
CA ILE A 287 2.82 0.03 26.54
C ILE A 287 3.90 0.93 25.93
N GLU A 288 4.81 0.34 25.14
CA GLU A 288 5.75 1.11 24.32
C GLU A 288 4.96 1.89 23.27
N SER A 289 4.41 3.02 23.65
CA SER A 289 3.70 3.92 22.75
C SER A 289 4.59 5.11 22.43
N ILE A 290 4.45 5.63 21.22
CA ILE A 290 5.11 6.87 20.85
C ILE A 290 4.38 8.02 21.57
N GLU A 291 4.93 8.51 22.68
CA GLU A 291 4.27 9.45 23.61
C GLU A 291 3.96 10.85 23.02
N SER A 292 4.46 11.17 21.83
CA SER A 292 4.29 12.49 21.23
C SER A 292 3.69 12.42 19.83
N GLU A 293 2.94 13.44 19.45
CA GLU A 293 2.48 13.61 18.06
C GLU A 293 3.65 13.78 17.10
N ALA A 294 3.48 13.34 15.84
CA ALA A 294 4.47 13.58 14.82
C ALA A 294 4.67 15.09 14.62
N PRO A 295 5.91 15.57 14.44
CA PRO A 295 6.15 16.97 14.12
C PRO A 295 5.48 17.35 12.80
N SER A 296 5.22 18.66 12.65
CA SER A 296 4.62 19.18 11.41
C SER A 296 5.50 18.81 10.20
N PRO A 297 4.93 18.26 9.13
CA PRO A 297 5.69 17.99 7.90
C PRO A 297 6.14 19.26 7.17
N LEU A 298 5.71 20.44 7.64
CA LEU A 298 6.19 21.74 7.16
C LEU A 298 7.49 22.20 7.82
N ASP A 299 7.80 21.65 9.00
CA ASP A 299 8.93 22.08 9.83
C ASP A 299 9.77 20.84 10.20
N LEU A 300 10.24 20.12 9.17
CA LEU A 300 11.06 18.93 9.35
C LEU A 300 12.38 19.29 10.04
N PRO A 301 12.80 18.54 11.07
CA PRO A 301 14.08 18.76 11.71
C PRO A 301 15.23 18.49 10.73
N GLN A 302 16.33 19.18 10.92
CA GLN A 302 17.58 18.81 10.26
C GLN A 302 18.01 17.40 10.74
N GLY A 303 18.50 16.55 9.84
CA GLY A 303 18.93 15.19 10.18
C GLY A 303 17.77 14.18 10.17
N CYS A 304 17.84 13.20 11.07
CA CYS A 304 16.84 12.13 11.14
C CYS A 304 15.45 12.68 11.49
N PRO A 305 14.42 12.43 10.67
CA PRO A 305 13.08 12.96 10.96
C PRO A 305 12.47 12.41 12.26
N PHE A 306 12.89 11.23 12.71
CA PHE A 306 12.40 10.61 13.94
C PHE A 306 13.18 11.03 15.20
N GLN A 307 14.24 11.87 15.10
CA GLN A 307 15.14 12.23 16.19
C GLN A 307 14.44 12.74 17.46
N GLY A 308 13.34 13.50 17.31
CA GLY A 308 12.62 14.10 18.43
C GLY A 308 11.76 13.12 19.25
N ARG A 309 11.53 11.92 18.70
CA ARG A 309 10.70 10.85 19.29
C ARG A 309 11.50 9.56 19.55
N CYS A 310 12.81 9.59 19.24
CA CYS A 310 13.67 8.42 19.32
C CYS A 310 14.41 8.38 20.66
N GLU A 311 14.18 7.37 21.48
CA GLU A 311 14.90 7.14 22.75
C GLU A 311 16.41 6.88 22.56
N HIS A 312 16.80 6.44 21.35
CA HIS A 312 18.18 6.15 20.97
C HIS A 312 18.83 7.29 20.15
N CYS A 313 18.29 8.53 20.25
CA CYS A 313 18.78 9.65 19.49
C CYS A 313 20.25 9.98 19.83
N MET A 314 21.10 10.00 18.80
CA MET A 314 22.53 10.37 18.90
C MET A 314 22.76 11.75 18.29
N ASP A 315 23.92 12.38 18.57
CA ASP A 315 24.27 13.70 18.02
C ASP A 315 24.32 13.72 16.49
N ILE A 316 24.70 12.60 15.86
CA ILE A 316 24.68 12.46 14.39
C ILE A 316 23.25 12.51 13.85
N CYS A 317 22.26 11.98 14.58
CA CYS A 317 20.87 12.01 14.18
C CYS A 317 20.30 13.43 14.05
N LYS A 318 20.89 14.40 14.77
CA LYS A 318 20.51 15.82 14.71
C LYS A 318 21.11 16.55 13.50
N LYS A 319 22.14 15.96 12.86
CA LYS A 319 22.92 16.61 11.81
C LYS A 319 22.70 16.00 10.44
N GLU A 320 22.55 14.67 10.37
CA GLU A 320 22.50 13.91 9.11
C GLU A 320 21.24 13.07 9.03
N ASN A 321 20.53 13.15 7.90
CA ASN A 321 19.43 12.23 7.60
C ASN A 321 20.01 10.87 7.19
N PRO A 322 19.69 9.77 7.89
CA PRO A 322 20.17 8.45 7.50
C PRO A 322 19.57 8.00 6.18
N HIS A 323 20.35 7.35 5.33
CA HIS A 323 19.88 6.70 4.11
C HIS A 323 19.58 5.23 4.37
N LEU A 324 18.69 4.65 3.54
CA LEU A 324 18.46 3.21 3.55
C LEU A 324 19.76 2.46 3.23
N ILE A 325 20.18 1.59 4.12
CA ILE A 325 21.30 0.66 3.93
C ILE A 325 20.79 -0.77 4.06
N GLU A 326 21.24 -1.66 3.21
CA GLU A 326 20.90 -3.07 3.30
C GLU A 326 21.71 -3.70 4.45
N VAL A 327 20.99 -4.29 5.40
CA VAL A 327 21.57 -4.92 6.61
C VAL A 327 21.54 -6.44 6.51
N GLU A 328 20.53 -7.00 5.88
CA GLU A 328 20.35 -8.41 5.52
C GLU A 328 19.70 -8.47 4.12
N ASP A 329 19.70 -9.63 3.48
CA ASP A 329 19.06 -9.83 2.17
C ASP A 329 17.58 -9.44 2.20
N GLY A 330 17.24 -8.44 1.38
CA GLY A 330 15.90 -7.87 1.31
C GLY A 330 15.46 -7.06 2.54
N HIS A 331 16.37 -6.76 3.49
CA HIS A 331 16.12 -5.92 4.64
C HIS A 331 17.03 -4.69 4.65
N SER A 332 16.43 -3.51 4.52
CA SER A 332 17.12 -2.22 4.52
C SER A 332 16.58 -1.32 5.63
N VAL A 333 17.45 -0.57 6.29
CA VAL A 333 17.09 0.35 7.39
C VAL A 333 17.80 1.69 7.24
N ALA A 334 17.05 2.79 7.49
CA ALA A 334 17.59 4.15 7.50
C ALA A 334 17.79 4.61 8.96
N CYS A 335 18.83 4.09 9.61
CA CYS A 335 19.12 4.43 11.01
C CYS A 335 20.62 4.39 11.28
N HIS A 336 21.13 5.41 11.95
CA HIS A 336 22.57 5.50 12.30
C HIS A 336 23.03 4.43 13.29
N LEU A 337 22.10 3.81 14.06
CA LEU A 337 22.42 2.68 14.95
C LEU A 337 22.99 1.46 14.22
N PHE A 338 22.68 1.31 12.93
CA PHE A 338 23.03 0.13 12.14
C PHE A 338 24.07 0.40 11.06
N LYS A 339 24.62 1.63 11.00
CA LYS A 339 25.69 1.98 10.07
C LYS A 339 26.95 1.14 10.40
N LYS A 340 27.32 0.21 9.50
CA LYS A 340 28.56 -0.58 9.67
C LYS A 340 29.75 0.36 9.79
N GLY A 341 30.37 0.44 10.96
CA GLY A 341 31.61 1.20 11.19
C GLY A 341 31.59 2.20 12.36
N GLY A 342 30.53 2.27 13.14
CA GLY A 342 30.42 3.15 14.31
C GLY A 342 30.38 2.36 15.63
N ARG A 343 31.47 1.76 16.05
CA ARG A 343 31.81 1.51 17.45
C ARG A 343 33.07 2.30 17.80
#